data_fe58cfd0304bf7a733dbf44455332c90
#
_entry.id   fe58cfd0304bf7a733dbf44455332c90
#
_cell.length_a   1.000
_cell.length_b   1.000
_cell.length_c   1.000
_cell.angle_alpha   90.00
_cell.angle_beta   90.00
_cell.angle_gamma   90.00
#
_symmetry.space_group_name_H-M   'P 1'
#
loop_
_entity.id
_entity.type
_entity.pdbx_description
1 polymer ?
#
loop_
_entity_poly.entity_id
_entity_poly.type
_entity_poly.pdbx_seq_one_letter_code
_entity_poly.pdbx_strand_id
1 'polypeptide(L)'
;MLVPPPLAFDILHEIEQKLPGFPIVLHGSSSVPMDEVNTINQYGGHLEAAIGIPEEQLREASKSAVCKINIDSDSRLAMTAAIRKHLAEHPGDFDPRQYLKPARENMKKMYIHKIVNVLGSDGKLAQC
;
A
#
# COMPACT_ATOMS: atom_id res chain seq x y z
N MET A 1 0.18 -15.49 -15.73
CA MET A 1 0.35 -14.30 -14.88
C MET A 1 -0.95 -13.51 -14.96
N LEU A 2 -1.67 -13.38 -13.83
CA LEU A 2 -2.90 -12.57 -13.82
C LEU A 2 -2.49 -11.09 -13.86
N VAL A 3 -2.99 -10.36 -14.83
CA VAL A 3 -2.78 -8.92 -14.96
C VAL A 3 -4.03 -8.25 -14.38
N PRO A 4 -3.90 -7.34 -13.40
CA PRO A 4 -5.06 -6.63 -12.90
C PRO A 4 -5.67 -5.78 -14.02
N PRO A 5 -7.01 -5.64 -14.05
CA PRO A 5 -7.61 -4.71 -15.00
C PRO A 5 -7.12 -3.29 -14.69
N PRO A 6 -6.91 -2.43 -15.71
CA PRO A 6 -6.52 -1.05 -15.48
C PRO A 6 -7.63 -0.29 -14.76
N LEU A 7 -7.26 0.78 -14.02
CA LEU A 7 -8.24 1.72 -13.49
C LEU A 7 -9.04 2.36 -14.64
N ALA A 8 -10.33 2.60 -14.40
CA ALA A 8 -11.22 3.22 -15.37
C ALA A 8 -10.99 4.75 -15.43
N PHE A 9 -9.88 5.16 -16.03
CA PHE A 9 -9.51 6.58 -16.15
C PHE A 9 -10.48 7.38 -17.00
N ASP A 10 -11.12 6.75 -17.99
CA ASP A 10 -12.19 7.34 -18.82
C ASP A 10 -13.38 7.77 -17.95
N ILE A 11 -13.80 6.92 -17.01
CA ILE A 11 -14.87 7.25 -16.06
C ILE A 11 -14.44 8.39 -15.13
N LEU A 12 -13.21 8.37 -14.65
CA LEU A 12 -12.67 9.42 -13.79
C LEU A 12 -12.67 10.77 -14.50
N HIS A 13 -12.23 10.82 -15.75
CA HIS A 13 -12.25 12.04 -16.58
C HIS A 13 -13.68 12.51 -16.85
N GLU A 14 -14.62 11.61 -17.11
CA GLU A 14 -16.03 11.97 -17.30
C GLU A 14 -16.63 12.60 -16.03
N ILE A 15 -16.29 12.07 -14.85
CA ILE A 15 -16.73 12.65 -13.58
C ILE A 15 -16.15 14.06 -13.40
N GLU A 16 -14.87 14.26 -13.70
CA GLU A 16 -14.22 15.58 -13.61
C GLU A 16 -14.87 16.60 -14.54
N GLN A 17 -15.29 16.19 -15.72
CA GLN A 17 -16.00 17.06 -16.67
C GLN A 17 -17.41 17.42 -16.20
N LYS A 18 -18.14 16.44 -15.65
CA LYS A 18 -19.53 16.63 -15.20
C LYS A 18 -19.64 17.32 -13.84
N LEU A 19 -18.65 17.10 -12.98
CA LEU A 19 -18.60 17.60 -11.61
C LEU A 19 -17.23 18.26 -11.33
N PRO A 20 -16.92 19.42 -11.94
CA PRO A 20 -15.63 20.08 -11.76
C PRO A 20 -15.34 20.37 -10.28
N GLY A 21 -14.15 19.99 -9.80
CA GLY A 21 -13.71 20.22 -8.43
C GLY A 21 -14.35 19.30 -7.38
N PHE A 22 -15.14 18.30 -7.79
CA PHE A 22 -15.70 17.34 -6.86
C PHE A 22 -14.64 16.31 -6.39
N PRO A 23 -14.39 16.19 -5.05
CA PRO A 23 -13.36 15.30 -4.53
C PRO A 23 -13.83 13.83 -4.56
N ILE A 24 -12.94 12.95 -4.99
CA ILE A 24 -13.20 11.50 -5.09
C ILE A 24 -12.32 10.74 -4.11
N VAL A 25 -12.90 9.72 -3.49
CA VAL A 25 -12.19 8.72 -2.68
C VAL A 25 -12.08 7.42 -3.48
N LEU A 26 -10.86 6.94 -3.65
CA LEU A 26 -10.59 5.67 -4.30
C LEU A 26 -10.58 4.54 -3.27
N HIS A 27 -11.50 3.57 -3.42
CA HIS A 27 -11.60 2.36 -2.62
C HIS A 27 -10.98 1.16 -3.35
N GLY A 28 -10.63 0.10 -2.59
CA GLY A 28 -10.07 -1.13 -3.15
C GLY A 28 -8.71 -0.94 -3.80
N SER A 29 -7.90 -0.04 -3.27
CA SER A 29 -6.71 0.51 -3.91
C SER A 29 -5.39 0.00 -3.34
N SER A 30 -5.40 -1.13 -2.64
CA SER A 30 -4.16 -1.76 -2.17
C SER A 30 -3.34 -2.27 -3.35
N SER A 31 -2.02 -2.05 -3.30
CA SER A 31 -1.12 -2.50 -4.38
C SER A 31 -0.62 -3.93 -4.20
N VAL A 32 -0.79 -4.47 -2.99
CA VAL A 32 -0.36 -5.84 -2.63
C VAL A 32 1.11 -6.08 -3.01
N PRO A 33 2.07 -5.49 -2.26
CA PRO A 33 3.48 -5.62 -2.57
C PRO A 33 3.94 -7.09 -2.49
N MET A 34 4.40 -7.62 -3.61
CA MET A 34 4.73 -9.05 -3.76
C MET A 34 5.95 -9.48 -2.96
N ASP A 35 6.87 -8.58 -2.65
CA ASP A 35 8.00 -8.82 -1.78
C ASP A 35 7.56 -9.14 -0.34
N GLU A 36 6.52 -8.47 0.16
CA GLU A 36 5.93 -8.77 1.46
C GLU A 36 5.19 -10.11 1.46
N VAL A 37 4.44 -10.41 0.39
CA VAL A 37 3.78 -11.72 0.20
C VAL A 37 4.82 -12.85 0.17
N ASN A 38 5.89 -12.67 -0.58
CA ASN A 38 6.98 -13.64 -0.68
C ASN A 38 7.68 -13.83 0.67
N THR A 39 7.92 -12.75 1.42
CA THR A 39 8.49 -12.83 2.77
C THR A 39 7.58 -13.61 3.70
N ILE A 40 6.28 -13.33 3.71
CA ILE A 40 5.30 -14.08 4.53
C ILE A 40 5.36 -15.57 4.20
N ASN A 41 5.36 -15.92 2.92
CA ASN A 41 5.37 -17.33 2.50
C ASN A 41 6.71 -18.01 2.80
N GLN A 42 7.82 -17.32 2.66
CA GLN A 42 9.16 -17.81 3.02
C GLN A 42 9.25 -18.18 4.52
N TYR A 43 8.59 -17.42 5.38
CA TYR A 43 8.63 -17.60 6.83
C TYR A 43 7.35 -18.26 7.38
N GLY A 44 6.87 -19.28 6.68
CA GLY A 44 5.81 -20.19 7.14
C GLY A 44 4.38 -19.68 6.92
N GLY A 45 4.18 -18.66 6.09
CA GLY A 45 2.89 -18.28 5.59
C GLY A 45 2.44 -19.11 4.39
N HIS A 46 1.18 -18.97 4.04
CA HIS A 46 0.61 -19.59 2.85
C HIS A 46 -0.43 -18.64 2.24
N LEU A 47 0.06 -17.56 1.65
CA LEU A 47 -0.79 -16.61 0.93
C LEU A 47 -0.86 -17.01 -0.53
N GLU A 48 -2.08 -17.11 -1.05
CA GLU A 48 -2.28 -17.26 -2.49
C GLU A 48 -1.87 -15.98 -3.22
N ALA A 49 -1.57 -16.11 -4.52
CA ALA A 49 -1.23 -14.95 -5.33
C ALA A 49 -2.40 -13.95 -5.35
N ALA A 50 -2.22 -12.82 -4.71
CA ALA A 50 -3.14 -11.70 -4.76
C ALA A 50 -2.58 -10.65 -5.73
N ILE A 51 -3.48 -9.95 -6.43
CA ILE A 51 -3.12 -8.90 -7.37
C ILE A 51 -3.70 -7.61 -6.86
N GLY A 52 -2.83 -6.63 -6.66
CA GLY A 52 -3.22 -5.28 -6.33
C GLY A 52 -3.22 -4.36 -7.56
N ILE A 53 -3.56 -3.10 -7.33
CA ILE A 53 -3.50 -2.08 -8.37
C ILE A 53 -2.04 -1.60 -8.51
N PRO A 54 -1.49 -1.52 -9.73
CA PRO A 54 -0.15 -0.97 -9.94
C PRO A 54 -0.02 0.44 -9.38
N GLU A 55 1.07 0.72 -8.67
CA GLU A 55 1.27 2.00 -8.00
C GLU A 55 1.35 3.18 -8.98
N GLU A 56 1.82 2.94 -10.20
CA GLU A 56 1.83 3.94 -11.28
C GLU A 56 0.42 4.41 -11.63
N GLN A 57 -0.55 3.51 -11.63
CA GLN A 57 -1.95 3.86 -11.87
C GLN A 57 -2.54 4.64 -10.68
N LEU A 58 -2.22 4.25 -9.45
CA LEU A 58 -2.60 5.01 -8.26
C LEU A 58 -1.99 6.42 -8.27
N ARG A 59 -0.72 6.52 -8.66
CA ARG A 59 -0.04 7.80 -8.81
C ARG A 59 -0.71 8.68 -9.86
N GLU A 60 -1.08 8.12 -11.00
CA GLU A 60 -1.79 8.87 -12.05
C GLU A 60 -3.16 9.33 -11.56
N ALA A 61 -3.92 8.47 -10.92
CA ALA A 61 -5.21 8.83 -10.33
C ALA A 61 -5.08 9.95 -9.28
N SER A 62 -4.01 9.97 -8.49
CA SER A 62 -3.77 11.01 -7.48
C SER A 62 -3.50 12.41 -8.04
N LYS A 63 -3.23 12.52 -9.34
CA LYS A 63 -3.06 13.80 -10.03
C LYS A 63 -4.38 14.40 -10.52
N SER A 64 -5.47 13.69 -10.37
CA SER A 64 -6.82 14.06 -10.82
C SER A 64 -7.73 14.41 -9.62
N ALA A 65 -9.04 14.26 -9.76
CA ALA A 65 -10.00 14.49 -8.68
C ALA A 65 -9.92 13.50 -7.51
N VAL A 66 -9.07 12.48 -7.58
CA VAL A 66 -8.84 11.54 -6.48
C VAL A 66 -8.05 12.24 -5.36
N CYS A 67 -8.75 12.57 -4.29
CA CYS A 67 -8.20 13.30 -3.14
C CYS A 67 -7.82 12.38 -1.97
N LYS A 68 -8.27 11.13 -2.00
CA LYS A 68 -7.99 10.12 -0.98
C LYS A 68 -7.90 8.74 -1.61
N ILE A 69 -6.91 7.97 -1.18
CA ILE A 69 -6.73 6.57 -1.59
C ILE A 69 -6.77 5.70 -0.34
N ASN A 70 -7.68 4.73 -0.29
CA ASN A 70 -7.79 3.79 0.83
C ASN A 70 -6.82 2.62 0.61
N ILE A 71 -5.87 2.46 1.53
CA ILE A 71 -4.86 1.40 1.52
C ILE A 71 -4.91 0.69 2.87
N ASP A 72 -5.20 -0.60 2.89
CA ASP A 72 -5.25 -1.42 4.10
C ASP A 72 -4.34 -2.66 3.99
N SER A 73 -4.53 -3.48 2.96
CA SER A 73 -3.81 -4.75 2.81
C SER A 73 -2.29 -4.57 2.81
N ASP A 74 -1.77 -3.51 2.21
CA ASP A 74 -0.33 -3.25 2.14
C ASP A 74 0.27 -3.07 3.54
N SER A 75 -0.46 -2.38 4.45
CA SER A 75 -0.04 -2.20 5.85
C SER A 75 -0.01 -3.52 6.62
N ARG A 76 -1.04 -4.35 6.42
CA ARG A 76 -1.15 -5.67 7.05
C ARG A 76 -0.06 -6.61 6.56
N LEU A 77 0.23 -6.61 5.27
CA LEU A 77 1.30 -7.40 4.67
C LEU A 77 2.67 -7.00 5.23
N ALA A 78 2.97 -5.71 5.24
CA ALA A 78 4.23 -5.19 5.76
C ALA A 78 4.45 -5.56 7.25
N MET A 79 3.40 -5.43 8.07
CA MET A 79 3.45 -5.80 9.48
C MET A 79 3.66 -7.31 9.66
N THR A 80 2.85 -8.13 8.97
CA THR A 80 2.87 -9.59 9.09
C THR A 80 4.18 -10.19 8.60
N ALA A 81 4.71 -9.69 7.49
CA ALA A 81 5.99 -10.14 6.94
C ALA A 81 7.14 -9.93 7.93
N ALA A 82 7.22 -8.73 8.51
CA ALA A 82 8.27 -8.42 9.49
C ALA A 82 8.15 -9.25 10.77
N ILE A 83 6.93 -9.49 11.28
CA ILE A 83 6.71 -10.34 12.46
C ILE A 83 7.11 -11.78 12.18
N ARG A 84 6.65 -12.38 11.08
CA ARG A 84 6.98 -13.77 10.73
C ARG A 84 8.48 -13.96 10.56
N LYS A 85 9.12 -13.05 9.83
CA LYS A 85 10.57 -13.06 9.64
C LYS A 85 11.30 -13.00 10.97
N HIS A 86 10.94 -12.04 11.84
CA HIS A 86 11.59 -11.87 13.14
C HIS A 86 11.47 -13.12 14.01
N LEU A 87 10.27 -13.67 14.15
CA LEU A 87 10.04 -14.86 14.98
C LEU A 87 10.77 -16.11 14.46
N ALA A 88 10.95 -16.22 13.14
CA ALA A 88 11.72 -17.32 12.55
C ALA A 88 13.24 -17.15 12.75
N GLU A 89 13.75 -15.94 12.63
CA GLU A 89 15.18 -15.63 12.77
C GLU A 89 15.62 -15.53 14.24
N HIS A 90 14.68 -15.21 15.15
CA HIS A 90 14.92 -15.04 16.58
C HIS A 90 13.93 -15.87 17.41
N PRO A 91 14.02 -17.22 17.36
CA PRO A 91 13.03 -18.10 17.97
C PRO A 91 12.97 -18.03 19.50
N GLY A 92 13.95 -17.42 20.14
CA GLY A 92 13.95 -17.18 21.59
C GLY A 92 13.21 -15.90 22.02
N ASP A 93 12.84 -15.05 21.08
CA ASP A 93 12.16 -13.80 21.38
C ASP A 93 10.65 -14.03 21.63
N PHE A 94 10.19 -13.67 22.82
CA PHE A 94 8.78 -13.84 23.21
C PHE A 94 8.11 -12.52 23.62
N ASP A 95 8.90 -11.45 23.81
CA ASP A 95 8.37 -10.12 24.19
C ASP A 95 7.82 -9.42 22.92
N PRO A 96 6.54 -9.01 22.91
CA PRO A 96 5.96 -8.29 21.78
C PRO A 96 6.76 -7.06 21.31
N ARG A 97 7.45 -6.38 22.22
CA ARG A 97 8.29 -5.23 21.89
C ARG A 97 9.42 -5.60 20.93
N GLN A 98 9.92 -6.84 20.98
CA GLN A 98 11.01 -7.33 20.13
C GLN A 98 10.53 -7.52 18.70
N TYR A 99 9.41 -8.23 18.47
CA TYR A 99 8.92 -8.51 17.13
C TYR A 99 7.98 -7.43 16.55
N LEU A 100 7.39 -6.57 17.38
CA LEU A 100 6.61 -5.43 16.89
C LEU A 100 7.48 -4.23 16.51
N LYS A 101 8.71 -4.11 17.01
CA LYS A 101 9.64 -3.05 16.61
C LYS A 101 9.97 -3.13 15.11
N PRO A 102 10.47 -4.24 14.56
CA PRO A 102 10.71 -4.36 13.12
C PRO A 102 9.42 -4.24 12.30
N ALA A 103 8.28 -4.71 12.81
CA ALA A 103 6.99 -4.54 12.16
C ALA A 103 6.63 -3.06 11.98
N ARG A 104 6.76 -2.25 13.03
CA ARG A 104 6.53 -0.81 12.98
C ARG A 104 7.47 -0.10 12.00
N GLU A 105 8.74 -0.47 12.00
CA GLU A 105 9.71 0.11 11.08
C GLU A 105 9.40 -0.25 9.62
N ASN A 106 8.96 -1.47 9.35
CA ASN A 106 8.55 -1.88 8.00
C ASN A 106 7.30 -1.12 7.53
N MET A 107 6.28 -0.99 8.39
CA MET A 107 5.10 -0.17 8.11
C MET A 107 5.47 1.29 7.84
N LYS A 108 6.38 1.87 8.63
CA LYS A 108 6.87 3.24 8.42
C LYS A 108 7.51 3.41 7.05
N LYS A 109 8.34 2.47 6.63
CA LYS A 109 8.95 2.48 5.28
C LYS A 109 7.89 2.44 4.20
N MET A 110 6.89 1.57 4.35
CA MET A 110 5.77 1.46 3.41
C MET A 110 4.99 2.79 3.33
N TYR A 111 4.66 3.43 4.46
CA TYR A 111 3.96 4.72 4.44
C TYR A 111 4.78 5.83 3.78
N ILE A 112 6.09 5.90 4.05
CA ILE A 112 6.98 6.87 3.39
C ILE A 112 6.96 6.63 1.88
N HIS A 113 7.08 5.37 1.45
CA HIS A 113 7.00 5.01 0.04
C HIS A 113 5.69 5.48 -0.60
N LYS A 114 4.54 5.24 0.05
CA LYS A 114 3.23 5.70 -0.45
C LYS A 114 3.11 7.22 -0.52
N ILE A 115 3.61 7.93 0.48
CA ILE A 115 3.60 9.41 0.50
C ILE A 115 4.38 9.96 -0.70
N VAL A 116 5.57 9.42 -0.95
CA VAL A 116 6.45 9.92 -2.02
C VAL A 116 5.99 9.45 -3.39
N ASN A 117 5.80 8.14 -3.57
CA ASN A 117 5.65 7.55 -4.91
C ASN A 117 4.20 7.45 -5.38
N VAL A 118 3.24 7.37 -4.46
CA VAL A 118 1.82 7.26 -4.82
C VAL A 118 1.11 8.60 -4.66
N LEU A 119 1.17 9.22 -3.49
CA LEU A 119 0.45 10.46 -3.22
C LEU A 119 1.20 11.71 -3.74
N GLY A 120 2.54 11.70 -3.70
CA GLY A 120 3.35 12.86 -4.04
C GLY A 120 3.08 14.06 -3.13
N SER A 121 2.78 13.78 -1.86
CA SER A 121 2.47 14.79 -0.85
C SER A 121 3.66 15.14 0.06
N ASP A 122 4.83 14.55 -0.19
CA ASP A 122 6.06 14.87 0.51
C ASP A 122 6.45 16.34 0.30
N GLY A 123 6.94 16.97 1.35
CA GLY A 123 7.35 18.38 1.31
C GLY A 123 6.21 19.41 1.13
N LYS A 124 4.94 19.01 1.24
CA LYS A 124 3.78 19.89 1.02
C LYS A 124 3.26 20.58 2.28
N LEU A 125 3.72 20.21 3.46
CA LEU A 125 3.25 20.77 4.75
C LEU A 125 3.39 22.30 4.85
N ALA A 126 4.38 22.89 4.20
CA ALA A 126 4.59 24.33 4.20
C ALA A 126 3.66 25.11 3.23
N GLN A 127 2.79 24.40 2.50
CA GLN A 127 1.88 24.99 1.50
C GLN A 127 0.42 24.99 1.98
N CYS A 128 0.17 24.56 3.23
CA CYS A 128 -1.17 24.55 3.86
C CYS A 128 -1.38 25.78 4.71
#